data_4dae95c199cff9420c69d1c258fcc6c8
#
_entry.id   4dae95c199cff9420c69d1c258fcc6c8
#
_cell.length_a   1.000
_cell.length_b   1.000
_cell.length_c   1.000
_cell.angle_alpha   90.00
_cell.angle_beta   90.00
_cell.angle_gamma   90.00
#
_symmetry.space_group_name_H-M   'P 1'
#
loop_
_entity.id
_entity.type
_entity.pdbx_description
1 polymer ?
#
loop_
_entity_poly.entity_id
_entity_poly.type
_entity_poly.pdbx_seq_one_letter_code
_entity_poly.pdbx_strand_id
1 'polypeptide(L)'
;TGGVTYSPNNTTHPISATASASFQPFSAMLLNLDYTHEQRIKGILDYYITKNAFLNIGYTQFIEGKLPGSSRLLKKIEVNFSKPYKNKFFSGFSQISFIQSRYKTFNYNAFNLMLNSAINKFKVNSNFYINWASATTPLINSNLTLSYTLGNGLALQSLARYNLNTNNFSSIGLRLQKKISKINLVCSLQRDVYSKINTFSLSANYALPFSNVAFSSYYNGNNFNFSENATGSMAFGAEQTPHVGNNSAIGKGGFLLYPFLDLNGNGKLDKGEKKVFLPSVKVSGAKAIISKKDSIVRVFDLNAFRNYNVEFLDTDLNNIAWRFKHKTYKIFVDPNQYKRVFIPVFTVGEINGMVYLGSRGQGRITIQILDEKENIVVETLSEF
;
A
#
# COMPACT_ATOMS: atom_id res chain seq x y z
N THR A 1 3.83 -7.15 21.91
CA THR A 1 4.71 -7.80 20.91
C THR A 1 6.15 -7.41 21.18
N GLY A 2 7.07 -8.29 20.91
CA GLY A 2 8.52 -8.06 21.00
C GLY A 2 9.22 -8.63 19.79
N GLY A 3 10.40 -8.10 19.48
CA GLY A 3 11.20 -8.54 18.35
C GLY A 3 12.69 -8.24 18.57
N VAL A 4 13.52 -8.95 17.84
CA VAL A 4 14.97 -8.68 17.77
C VAL A 4 15.31 -8.39 16.32
N THR A 5 16.01 -7.31 16.10
CA THR A 5 16.47 -6.91 14.75
C THR A 5 18.00 -6.95 14.72
N TYR A 6 18.54 -7.62 13.73
CA TYR A 6 19.97 -7.62 13.44
C TYR A 6 20.27 -6.70 12.26
N SER A 7 21.17 -5.74 12.46
CA SER A 7 21.59 -4.77 11.44
C SER A 7 23.12 -4.81 11.33
N PRO A 8 23.67 -5.62 10.40
CA PRO A 8 25.12 -5.84 10.30
C PRO A 8 25.92 -4.56 9.99
N ASN A 9 25.28 -3.57 9.36
CA ASN A 9 25.91 -2.28 9.02
C ASN A 9 25.93 -1.28 10.20
N ASN A 10 25.30 -1.61 11.32
CA ASN A 10 25.35 -0.79 12.52
C ASN A 10 26.43 -1.33 13.47
N THR A 11 27.62 -0.74 13.39
CA THR A 11 28.78 -1.16 14.18
C THR A 11 28.66 -0.92 15.68
N THR A 12 27.80 0.02 16.10
CA THR A 12 27.57 0.36 17.52
C THR A 12 26.49 -0.51 18.17
N HIS A 13 25.46 -0.87 17.42
CA HIS A 13 24.34 -1.69 17.92
C HIS A 13 23.88 -2.66 16.82
N PRO A 14 24.64 -3.72 16.55
CA PRO A 14 24.29 -4.69 15.51
C PRO A 14 22.99 -5.47 15.83
N ILE A 15 22.68 -5.60 17.12
CA ILE A 15 21.46 -6.25 17.60
C ILE A 15 20.65 -5.24 18.40
N SER A 16 19.39 -5.06 18.03
CA SER A 16 18.43 -4.26 18.81
C SER A 16 17.22 -5.10 19.18
N ALA A 17 16.90 -5.10 20.47
CA ALA A 17 15.65 -5.68 20.96
C ALA A 17 14.57 -4.60 21.00
N THR A 18 13.38 -4.95 20.53
CA THR A 18 12.21 -4.07 20.56
C THR A 18 11.08 -4.73 21.34
N ALA A 19 10.39 -3.94 22.15
CA ALA A 19 9.16 -4.36 22.79
C ALA A 19 8.10 -3.31 22.54
N SER A 20 6.88 -3.74 22.23
CA SER A 20 5.73 -2.85 22.08
C SER A 20 4.51 -3.40 22.79
N ALA A 21 3.77 -2.51 23.42
CA ALA A 21 2.51 -2.80 24.07
C ALA A 21 1.46 -1.79 23.62
N SER A 22 0.25 -2.29 23.35
CA SER A 22 -0.91 -1.46 23.04
C SER A 22 -1.97 -1.73 24.08
N PHE A 23 -2.52 -0.69 24.65
CA PHE A 23 -3.55 -0.74 25.67
C PHE A 23 -4.70 0.18 25.29
N GLN A 24 -5.91 -0.36 25.28
CA GLN A 24 -7.14 0.36 24.97
C GLN A 24 -8.09 0.32 26.17
N PRO A 25 -8.01 1.30 27.09
CA PRO A 25 -8.83 1.30 28.31
C PRO A 25 -10.33 1.49 28.00
N PHE A 26 -10.63 2.22 26.92
CA PHE A 26 -11.99 2.39 26.40
C PHE A 26 -11.94 2.68 24.89
N SER A 27 -13.05 2.52 24.18
CA SER A 27 -13.12 2.59 22.71
C SER A 27 -12.59 3.88 22.09
N ALA A 28 -12.58 4.97 22.83
CA ALA A 28 -12.11 6.27 22.37
C ALA A 28 -10.61 6.53 22.63
N MET A 29 -9.90 5.64 23.33
CA MET A 29 -8.52 5.87 23.73
C MET A 29 -7.63 4.67 23.43
N LEU A 30 -6.49 4.92 22.78
CA LEU A 30 -5.46 3.94 22.51
C LEU A 30 -4.11 4.47 23.00
N LEU A 31 -3.44 3.70 23.83
CA LEU A 31 -2.08 3.97 24.30
C LEU A 31 -1.14 2.94 23.70
N ASN A 32 -0.14 3.40 22.96
CA ASN A 32 0.93 2.59 22.42
C ASN A 32 2.24 2.95 23.10
N LEU A 33 2.96 1.94 23.57
CA LEU A 33 4.27 2.07 24.18
C LEU A 33 5.25 1.24 23.37
N ASP A 34 6.32 1.87 22.89
CA ASP A 34 7.39 1.22 22.15
C ASP A 34 8.73 1.45 22.90
N TYR A 35 9.42 0.39 23.12
CA TYR A 35 10.77 0.40 23.65
C TYR A 35 11.73 -0.21 22.63
N THR A 36 12.82 0.49 22.37
CA THR A 36 13.96 -0.05 21.59
C THR A 36 15.18 -0.03 22.52
N HIS A 37 15.71 -1.21 22.78
CA HIS A 37 16.82 -1.39 23.73
C HIS A 37 17.98 -0.47 23.36
N GLU A 38 18.51 0.22 24.40
CA GLU A 38 19.62 1.17 24.30
C GLU A 38 19.44 2.34 23.31
N GLN A 39 18.25 2.54 22.74
CA GLN A 39 18.03 3.61 21.75
C GLN A 39 16.94 4.59 22.20
N ARG A 40 15.71 4.12 22.45
CA ARG A 40 14.59 5.01 22.72
C ARG A 40 13.44 4.34 23.47
N ILE A 41 12.70 5.19 24.16
CA ILE A 41 11.37 4.89 24.70
C ILE A 41 10.38 5.84 23.99
N LYS A 42 9.28 5.33 23.46
CA LYS A 42 8.24 6.11 22.80
C LYS A 42 6.88 5.71 23.34
N GLY A 43 6.10 6.71 23.74
CA GLY A 43 4.69 6.56 24.08
C GLY A 43 3.84 7.40 23.13
N ILE A 44 2.74 6.84 22.66
CA ILE A 44 1.75 7.54 21.83
C ILE A 44 0.38 7.30 22.47
N LEU A 45 -0.31 8.39 22.78
CA LEU A 45 -1.69 8.41 23.21
C LEU A 45 -2.56 8.95 22.08
N ASP A 46 -3.46 8.13 21.61
CA ASP A 46 -4.49 8.49 20.63
C ASP A 46 -5.84 8.58 21.34
N TYR A 47 -6.48 9.74 21.28
CA TYR A 47 -7.75 9.99 21.92
C TYR A 47 -8.78 10.60 20.96
N TYR A 48 -9.88 9.89 20.75
CA TYR A 48 -11.02 10.34 19.96
C TYR A 48 -11.98 11.11 20.87
N ILE A 49 -11.88 12.44 20.88
CA ILE A 49 -12.74 13.34 21.71
C ILE A 49 -14.20 13.21 21.26
N THR A 50 -14.42 13.09 19.95
CA THR A 50 -15.70 12.81 19.32
C THR A 50 -15.49 11.88 18.14
N LYS A 51 -16.57 11.43 17.48
CA LYS A 51 -16.43 10.65 16.22
C LYS A 51 -15.56 11.33 15.16
N ASN A 52 -15.38 12.65 15.27
CA ASN A 52 -14.70 13.46 14.24
C ASN A 52 -13.57 14.33 14.80
N ALA A 53 -13.25 14.28 16.09
CA ALA A 53 -12.15 15.06 16.67
C ALA A 53 -11.14 14.10 17.31
N PHE A 54 -9.89 14.27 16.95
CA PHE A 54 -8.80 13.38 17.29
C PHE A 54 -7.65 14.15 17.94
N LEU A 55 -7.17 13.66 19.08
CA LEU A 55 -6.01 14.17 19.77
C LEU A 55 -4.96 13.06 19.84
N ASN A 56 -3.77 13.37 19.34
CA ASN A 56 -2.60 12.51 19.43
C ASN A 56 -1.53 13.19 20.27
N ILE A 57 -1.01 12.50 21.27
CA ILE A 57 0.09 12.97 22.11
C ILE A 57 1.20 11.94 22.03
N GLY A 58 2.34 12.36 21.51
CA GLY A 58 3.55 11.55 21.39
C GLY A 58 4.63 12.04 22.36
N TYR A 59 5.24 11.12 23.08
CA TYR A 59 6.45 11.36 23.85
C TYR A 59 7.53 10.39 23.39
N THR A 60 8.70 10.91 23.09
CA THR A 60 9.88 10.09 22.73
C THR A 60 11.07 10.56 23.54
N GLN A 61 11.73 9.62 24.22
CA GLN A 61 12.98 9.86 24.93
C GLN A 61 14.06 8.98 24.30
N PHE A 62 15.19 9.59 23.96
CA PHE A 62 16.35 8.91 23.43
C PHE A 62 17.40 8.69 24.52
N ILE A 63 18.10 7.58 24.46
CA ILE A 63 19.16 7.25 25.40
C ILE A 63 20.46 7.90 24.88
N GLU A 64 21.08 8.72 25.73
CA GLU A 64 22.24 9.53 25.36
C GLU A 64 23.45 8.65 24.96
N GLY A 65 24.11 9.03 23.88
CA GLY A 65 25.34 8.38 23.41
C GLY A 65 25.14 7.05 22.65
N LYS A 66 23.91 6.59 22.46
CA LYS A 66 23.62 5.27 21.86
C LYS A 66 23.02 5.34 20.45
N LEU A 67 22.78 6.53 19.90
CA LEU A 67 22.27 6.66 18.54
C LEU A 67 23.43 6.72 17.52
N PRO A 68 23.34 5.98 16.41
CA PRO A 68 24.25 6.14 15.30
C PRO A 68 23.96 7.49 14.62
N GLY A 69 24.99 8.30 14.43
CA GLY A 69 24.90 9.58 13.77
C GLY A 69 24.60 10.76 14.70
N SER A 70 24.57 11.92 14.14
CA SER A 70 24.64 13.24 14.78
C SER A 70 23.42 13.70 15.57
N SER A 71 22.42 12.88 15.85
CA SER A 71 21.23 13.38 16.53
C SER A 71 21.52 13.55 18.03
N ARG A 72 21.80 14.78 18.39
CA ARG A 72 21.89 15.26 19.78
C ARG A 72 20.51 15.41 20.43
N LEU A 73 19.47 14.82 19.84
CA LEU A 73 18.09 14.86 20.33
C LEU A 73 17.95 13.97 21.55
N LEU A 74 17.52 14.54 22.67
CA LEU A 74 17.33 13.83 23.94
C LEU A 74 15.87 13.43 24.14
N LYS A 75 14.96 14.33 23.86
CA LYS A 75 13.52 14.06 23.99
C LYS A 75 12.68 14.87 23.01
N LYS A 76 11.52 14.32 22.67
CA LYS A 76 10.53 14.97 21.80
C LYS A 76 9.14 14.80 22.39
N ILE A 77 8.39 15.87 22.43
CA ILE A 77 6.96 15.88 22.76
C ILE A 77 6.23 16.38 21.53
N GLU A 78 5.19 15.69 21.12
CA GLU A 78 4.32 16.06 20.01
C GLU A 78 2.88 16.04 20.48
N VAL A 79 2.15 17.10 20.21
CA VAL A 79 0.71 17.20 20.47
C VAL A 79 0.05 17.58 19.16
N ASN A 80 -0.84 16.74 18.67
CA ASN A 80 -1.58 16.97 17.43
C ASN A 80 -3.07 16.89 17.72
N PHE A 81 -3.79 17.93 17.42
CA PHE A 81 -5.24 17.94 17.43
C PHE A 81 -5.75 18.12 16.02
N SER A 82 -6.65 17.27 15.58
CA SER A 82 -7.27 17.38 14.26
C SER A 82 -8.77 17.22 14.34
N LYS A 83 -9.48 18.04 13.58
CA LYS A 83 -10.93 18.04 13.51
C LYS A 83 -11.38 18.20 12.06
N PRO A 84 -11.93 17.17 11.43
CA PRO A 84 -12.64 17.32 10.17
C PRO A 84 -13.96 18.06 10.38
N TYR A 85 -14.37 18.79 9.38
CA TYR A 85 -15.65 19.47 9.35
C TYR A 85 -16.32 19.28 7.96
N LYS A 86 -17.63 19.14 8.00
CA LYS A 86 -18.44 19.01 6.79
C LYS A 86 -19.80 19.60 7.04
N ASN A 87 -20.21 20.50 6.16
CA ASN A 87 -21.58 21.00 6.08
C ASN A 87 -22.08 20.94 4.62
N LYS A 88 -23.23 21.55 4.35
CA LYS A 88 -23.85 21.57 3.01
C LYS A 88 -22.98 22.26 1.97
N PHE A 89 -22.17 23.25 2.36
CA PHE A 89 -21.46 24.12 1.44
C PHE A 89 -19.97 23.86 1.39
N PHE A 90 -19.35 23.41 2.48
CA PHE A 90 -17.92 23.18 2.55
C PHE A 90 -17.56 21.95 3.39
N SER A 91 -16.42 21.39 3.05
CA SER A 91 -15.80 20.29 3.81
C SER A 91 -14.32 20.56 3.94
N GLY A 92 -13.74 20.05 5.00
CA GLY A 92 -12.32 20.20 5.23
C GLY A 92 -11.88 19.61 6.55
N PHE A 93 -10.67 19.99 6.97
CA PHE A 93 -10.18 19.69 8.30
C PHE A 93 -9.27 20.80 8.81
N SER A 94 -9.23 20.95 10.12
CA SER A 94 -8.27 21.78 10.84
C SER A 94 -7.33 20.89 11.64
N GLN A 95 -6.08 21.24 11.67
CA GLN A 95 -5.07 20.58 12.51
C GLN A 95 -4.21 21.62 13.20
N ILE A 96 -4.03 21.40 14.50
CA ILE A 96 -3.10 22.15 15.34
C ILE A 96 -2.05 21.15 15.79
N SER A 97 -0.79 21.47 15.61
CA SER A 97 0.30 20.67 16.12
C SER A 97 1.32 21.50 16.88
N PHE A 98 1.81 20.94 17.96
CA PHE A 98 2.89 21.50 18.74
C PHE A 98 3.96 20.44 18.91
N ILE A 99 5.21 20.81 18.65
CA ILE A 99 6.38 19.94 18.78
C ILE A 99 7.38 20.66 19.66
N GLN A 100 7.83 19.98 20.70
CA GLN A 100 8.97 20.37 21.49
C GLN A 100 10.06 19.33 21.40
N SER A 101 11.23 19.72 20.97
CA SER A 101 12.41 18.86 20.85
C SER A 101 13.54 19.41 21.71
N ARG A 102 14.04 18.62 22.63
CA ARG A 102 15.19 18.97 23.45
C ARG A 102 16.44 18.29 22.89
N TYR A 103 17.34 19.10 22.45
CA TYR A 103 18.69 18.69 22.06
C TYR A 103 19.67 18.89 23.23
N LYS A 104 20.86 18.37 23.09
CA LYS A 104 21.91 18.51 24.13
C LYS A 104 22.29 19.98 24.37
N THR A 105 22.25 20.81 23.33
CA THR A 105 22.72 22.21 23.34
C THR A 105 21.63 23.25 23.29
N PHE A 106 20.42 22.89 22.84
CA PHE A 106 19.31 23.83 22.71
C PHE A 106 17.96 23.13 22.76
N ASN A 107 16.90 23.89 22.97
CA ASN A 107 15.53 23.44 22.81
C ASN A 107 14.97 24.03 21.49
N TYR A 108 14.24 23.20 20.75
CA TYR A 108 13.53 23.59 19.55
C TYR A 108 12.04 23.38 19.75
N ASN A 109 11.25 24.37 19.40
CA ASN A 109 9.79 24.30 19.46
C ASN A 109 9.21 24.66 18.09
N ALA A 110 8.13 24.01 17.74
CA ALA A 110 7.36 24.32 16.54
C ALA A 110 5.87 24.28 16.86
N PHE A 111 5.17 25.30 16.39
CA PHE A 111 3.72 25.36 16.35
C PHE A 111 3.25 25.41 14.91
N ASN A 112 2.24 24.63 14.57
CA ASN A 112 1.68 24.59 13.23
C ASN A 112 0.16 24.56 13.30
N LEU A 113 -0.48 25.49 12.59
CA LEU A 113 -1.92 25.53 12.36
C LEU A 113 -2.18 25.31 10.89
N MET A 114 -2.85 24.23 10.55
CA MET A 114 -3.23 23.89 9.18
C MET A 114 -4.75 23.93 9.03
N LEU A 115 -5.22 24.64 8.03
CA LEU A 115 -6.62 24.72 7.64
C LEU A 115 -6.75 24.29 6.17
N ASN A 116 -7.52 23.25 5.93
CA ASN A 116 -7.85 22.79 4.59
C ASN A 116 -9.36 22.87 4.40
N SER A 117 -9.81 23.57 3.38
CA SER A 117 -11.22 23.72 3.06
C SER A 117 -11.46 23.47 1.58
N ALA A 118 -12.56 22.83 1.26
CA ALA A 118 -13.05 22.66 -0.10
C ALA A 118 -14.49 23.17 -0.19
N ILE A 119 -14.73 24.07 -1.14
CA ILE A 119 -16.03 24.67 -1.47
C ILE A 119 -16.26 24.46 -2.96
N ASN A 120 -17.07 23.45 -3.32
CA ASN A 120 -17.26 23.06 -4.71
C ASN A 120 -15.93 22.79 -5.44
N LYS A 121 -15.59 23.63 -6.42
CA LYS A 121 -14.37 23.54 -7.22
C LYS A 121 -13.17 24.27 -6.60
N PHE A 122 -13.39 25.04 -5.54
CA PHE A 122 -12.32 25.76 -4.83
C PHE A 122 -11.78 24.92 -3.68
N LYS A 123 -10.47 24.96 -3.53
CA LYS A 123 -9.77 24.41 -2.35
C LYS A 123 -8.85 25.48 -1.81
N VAL A 124 -8.88 25.65 -0.50
CA VAL A 124 -8.03 26.58 0.26
C VAL A 124 -7.21 25.75 1.23
N ASN A 125 -5.89 25.85 1.12
CA ASN A 125 -4.98 25.30 2.11
C ASN A 125 -4.22 26.48 2.73
N SER A 126 -4.36 26.65 4.03
CA SER A 126 -3.61 27.62 4.81
C SER A 126 -2.79 26.90 5.85
N ASN A 127 -1.53 27.27 5.94
CA ASN A 127 -0.62 26.72 6.94
C ASN A 127 0.15 27.88 7.57
N PHE A 128 -0.06 28.05 8.86
CA PHE A 128 0.65 29.01 9.69
C PHE A 128 1.58 28.26 10.62
N TYR A 129 2.86 28.63 10.66
CA TYR A 129 3.83 27.97 11.50
C TYR A 129 4.79 28.92 12.17
N ILE A 130 5.11 28.62 13.41
CA ILE A 130 6.07 29.34 14.24
C ILE A 130 7.12 28.33 14.67
N ASN A 131 8.38 28.63 14.38
CA ASN A 131 9.52 27.84 14.83
C ASN A 131 10.44 28.72 15.66
N TRP A 132 10.88 28.20 16.81
CA TRP A 132 11.87 28.92 17.62
C TRP A 132 12.78 27.94 18.37
N ALA A 133 14.00 28.36 18.55
CA ALA A 133 14.97 27.67 19.39
C ALA A 133 15.40 28.57 20.54
N SER A 134 15.97 27.96 21.60
CA SER A 134 16.54 28.75 22.72
C SER A 134 17.59 29.73 22.16
N ALA A 135 17.46 30.99 22.45
CA ALA A 135 18.37 32.06 21.98
C ALA A 135 18.21 32.54 20.53
N THR A 136 17.17 32.14 19.81
CA THR A 136 16.87 32.66 18.47
C THR A 136 15.52 33.37 18.43
N THR A 137 15.39 34.38 17.56
CA THR A 137 14.08 34.99 17.29
C THR A 137 13.14 33.98 16.63
N PRO A 138 11.88 33.91 17.04
CA PRO A 138 10.91 33.04 16.41
C PRO A 138 10.78 33.31 14.91
N LEU A 139 10.80 32.28 14.10
CA LEU A 139 10.51 32.39 12.66
C LEU A 139 9.01 32.13 12.45
N ILE A 140 8.29 33.13 12.00
CA ILE A 140 6.84 33.11 11.82
C ILE A 140 6.51 33.18 10.33
N ASN A 141 5.87 32.18 9.79
CA ASN A 141 5.53 32.14 8.36
C ASN A 141 4.07 31.67 8.18
N SER A 142 3.49 32.14 7.09
CA SER A 142 2.18 31.71 6.61
C SER A 142 2.27 31.31 5.14
N ASN A 143 1.75 30.14 4.82
CA ASN A 143 1.60 29.66 3.45
C ASN A 143 0.11 29.61 3.12
N LEU A 144 -0.27 30.21 2.01
CA LEU A 144 -1.62 30.14 1.47
C LEU A 144 -1.58 29.54 0.08
N THR A 145 -2.39 28.53 -0.14
CA THR A 145 -2.58 27.92 -1.45
C THR A 145 -4.06 27.92 -1.79
N LEU A 146 -4.41 28.57 -2.88
CA LEU A 146 -5.75 28.55 -3.45
C LEU A 146 -5.73 27.71 -4.71
N SER A 147 -6.65 26.74 -4.81
CA SER A 147 -6.76 25.87 -5.97
C SER A 147 -8.17 25.94 -6.54
N TYR A 148 -8.28 26.06 -7.84
CA TYR A 148 -9.55 26.03 -8.56
C TYR A 148 -9.53 24.98 -9.66
N THR A 149 -10.52 24.10 -9.68
CA THR A 149 -10.66 23.06 -10.71
C THR A 149 -11.60 23.57 -11.80
N LEU A 150 -11.03 23.83 -12.97
CA LEU A 150 -11.74 24.39 -14.13
C LEU A 150 -12.61 23.36 -14.87
N GLY A 151 -12.43 22.10 -14.67
CA GLY A 151 -13.07 21.03 -15.42
C GLY A 151 -12.11 20.35 -16.40
N ASN A 152 -12.53 19.22 -16.97
CA ASN A 152 -11.71 18.42 -17.90
C ASN A 152 -10.28 18.15 -17.41
N GLY A 153 -10.09 18.01 -16.07
CA GLY A 153 -8.76 17.75 -15.48
C GLY A 153 -7.80 18.96 -15.46
N LEU A 154 -8.30 20.17 -15.70
CA LEU A 154 -7.52 21.41 -15.60
C LEU A 154 -7.70 22.01 -14.21
N ALA A 155 -6.61 22.31 -13.53
CA ALA A 155 -6.60 22.98 -12.23
C ALA A 155 -5.60 24.13 -12.23
N LEU A 156 -6.02 25.27 -11.69
CA LEU A 156 -5.19 26.42 -11.41
C LEU A 156 -4.95 26.51 -9.91
N GLN A 157 -3.72 26.76 -9.52
CA GLN A 157 -3.31 26.89 -8.13
C GLN A 157 -2.45 28.14 -7.97
N SER A 158 -2.77 28.97 -7.00
CA SER A 158 -1.91 30.07 -6.56
C SER A 158 -1.25 29.71 -5.23
N LEU A 159 -0.01 30.12 -5.06
CA LEU A 159 0.79 29.93 -3.87
C LEU A 159 1.29 31.28 -3.39
N ALA A 160 1.12 31.59 -2.11
CA ALA A 160 1.71 32.72 -1.45
C ALA A 160 2.35 32.30 -0.14
N ARG A 161 3.60 32.71 0.08
CA ARG A 161 4.31 32.56 1.34
C ARG A 161 4.58 33.93 1.91
N TYR A 162 4.18 34.12 3.13
CA TYR A 162 4.35 35.39 3.84
C TYR A 162 5.18 35.17 5.09
N ASN A 163 6.23 35.98 5.24
CA ASN A 163 7.08 35.97 6.42
C ASN A 163 6.64 37.13 7.31
N LEU A 164 6.09 36.79 8.48
CA LEU A 164 5.59 37.82 9.42
C LEU A 164 6.71 38.56 10.14
N ASN A 165 7.90 37.98 10.27
CA ASN A 165 9.04 38.64 10.90
C ASN A 165 9.53 39.85 10.07
N THR A 166 9.53 39.71 8.77
CA THR A 166 9.97 40.75 7.84
C THR A 166 8.81 41.56 7.26
N ASN A 167 7.56 41.17 7.59
CA ASN A 167 6.31 41.72 7.09
C ASN A 167 6.24 41.77 5.55
N ASN A 168 6.75 40.74 4.88
CA ASN A 168 6.87 40.68 3.44
C ASN A 168 6.51 39.26 2.90
N PHE A 169 6.06 39.25 1.64
CA PHE A 169 5.99 37.99 0.92
C PHE A 169 7.41 37.44 0.68
N SER A 170 7.63 36.17 1.02
CA SER A 170 8.86 35.48 0.67
C SER A 170 8.79 34.87 -0.72
N SER A 171 7.61 34.37 -1.12
CA SER A 171 7.40 33.91 -2.49
C SER A 171 5.94 33.98 -2.89
N ILE A 172 5.70 34.20 -4.17
CA ILE A 172 4.38 34.12 -4.82
C ILE A 172 4.50 33.26 -6.08
N GLY A 173 3.46 32.50 -6.42
CA GLY A 173 3.52 31.65 -7.59
C GLY A 173 2.15 31.24 -8.10
N LEU A 174 2.16 30.81 -9.36
CA LEU A 174 1.01 30.21 -10.04
C LEU A 174 1.42 28.83 -10.59
N ARG A 175 0.52 27.90 -10.50
CA ARG A 175 0.69 26.55 -11.02
C ARG A 175 -0.54 26.15 -11.81
N LEU A 176 -0.35 25.70 -13.03
CA LEU A 176 -1.36 25.14 -13.89
C LEU A 176 -1.10 23.64 -14.03
N GLN A 177 -2.11 22.84 -13.76
CA GLN A 177 -2.03 21.41 -13.92
C GLN A 177 -3.13 20.94 -14.86
N LYS A 178 -2.78 20.09 -15.81
CA LYS A 178 -3.72 19.46 -16.75
C LYS A 178 -3.48 17.96 -16.81
N LYS A 179 -4.53 17.21 -16.54
CA LYS A 179 -4.52 15.76 -16.74
C LYS A 179 -5.24 15.43 -18.05
N ILE A 180 -4.53 14.79 -18.98
CA ILE A 180 -5.04 14.35 -20.28
C ILE A 180 -4.83 12.84 -20.36
N SER A 181 -5.88 12.05 -20.13
CA SER A 181 -5.76 10.59 -20.10
C SER A 181 -4.66 10.12 -19.13
N LYS A 182 -3.56 9.58 -19.66
CA LYS A 182 -2.40 9.07 -18.92
C LYS A 182 -1.28 10.10 -18.74
N ILE A 183 -1.44 11.31 -19.30
CA ILE A 183 -0.45 12.37 -19.22
C ILE A 183 -0.87 13.37 -18.15
N ASN A 184 0.04 13.71 -17.26
CA ASN A 184 -0.12 14.80 -16.29
C ASN A 184 0.90 15.88 -16.60
N LEU A 185 0.41 17.04 -17.02
CA LEU A 185 1.21 18.23 -17.35
C LEU A 185 1.11 19.23 -16.19
N VAL A 186 2.23 19.76 -15.76
CA VAL A 186 2.30 20.80 -14.75
C VAL A 186 3.24 21.90 -15.24
N CYS A 187 2.73 23.13 -15.23
CA CYS A 187 3.48 24.34 -15.50
C CYS A 187 3.42 25.21 -14.25
N SER A 188 4.53 25.72 -13.76
CA SER A 188 4.53 26.64 -12.64
C SER A 188 5.47 27.81 -12.87
N LEU A 189 5.03 28.95 -12.40
CA LEU A 189 5.79 30.21 -12.33
C LEU A 189 5.80 30.62 -10.87
N GLN A 190 6.98 30.89 -10.32
CA GLN A 190 7.17 31.32 -8.95
C GLN A 190 8.20 32.45 -8.92
N ARG A 191 7.93 33.47 -8.12
CA ARG A 191 8.88 34.54 -7.82
C ARG A 191 9.29 34.44 -6.36
N ASP A 192 10.58 34.32 -6.12
CA ASP A 192 11.17 34.57 -4.81
C ASP A 192 11.36 36.07 -4.66
N VAL A 193 10.77 36.65 -3.61
CA VAL A 193 10.72 38.11 -3.45
C VAL A 193 12.06 38.66 -2.93
N TYR A 194 12.75 37.86 -2.08
CA TYR A 194 14.03 38.28 -1.51
C TYR A 194 15.16 38.22 -2.52
N SER A 195 15.32 37.12 -3.21
CA SER A 195 16.35 36.96 -4.24
C SER A 195 15.98 37.66 -5.57
N LYS A 196 14.71 38.07 -5.71
CA LYS A 196 14.13 38.62 -6.94
C LYS A 196 14.21 37.66 -8.13
N ILE A 197 14.37 36.36 -7.86
CA ILE A 197 14.52 35.34 -8.89
C ILE A 197 13.13 34.86 -9.31
N ASN A 198 12.89 34.81 -10.61
CA ASN A 198 11.75 34.16 -11.21
C ASN A 198 12.13 32.74 -11.57
N THR A 199 11.31 31.79 -11.14
CA THR A 199 11.45 30.37 -11.43
C THR A 199 10.33 29.95 -12.34
N PHE A 200 10.66 29.33 -13.45
CA PHE A 200 9.71 28.67 -14.33
C PHE A 200 9.98 27.18 -14.32
N SER A 201 8.95 26.35 -14.16
CA SER A 201 9.09 24.91 -14.30
C SER A 201 7.99 24.31 -15.15
N LEU A 202 8.36 23.34 -15.97
CA LEU A 202 7.46 22.53 -16.77
C LEU A 202 7.75 21.06 -16.47
N SER A 203 6.71 20.28 -16.16
CA SER A 203 6.85 18.84 -16.01
C SER A 203 5.72 18.10 -16.72
N ALA A 204 6.07 16.96 -17.28
CA ALA A 204 5.14 16.06 -17.92
C ALA A 204 5.42 14.64 -17.41
N ASN A 205 4.39 13.98 -16.93
CA ASN A 205 4.47 12.56 -16.52
C ASN A 205 3.54 11.76 -17.41
N TYR A 206 4.06 10.73 -18.03
CA TYR A 206 3.31 9.84 -18.90
C TYR A 206 3.39 8.39 -18.38
N ALA A 207 2.23 7.85 -17.98
CA ALA A 207 2.11 6.48 -17.52
C ALA A 207 1.82 5.54 -18.71
N LEU A 208 2.86 4.93 -19.25
CA LEU A 208 2.76 3.85 -20.22
C LEU A 208 2.46 2.52 -19.52
N PRO A 209 1.94 1.51 -20.21
CA PRO A 209 1.72 0.18 -19.62
C PRO A 209 3.01 -0.46 -19.08
N PHE A 210 4.16 -0.12 -19.69
CA PHE A 210 5.46 -0.73 -19.41
C PHE A 210 6.48 0.23 -18.80
N SER A 211 6.16 1.53 -18.70
CA SER A 211 7.08 2.53 -18.16
C SER A 211 6.33 3.77 -17.69
N ASN A 212 6.81 4.40 -16.64
CA ASN A 212 6.48 5.78 -16.30
C ASN A 212 7.60 6.68 -16.80
N VAL A 213 7.30 7.57 -17.73
CA VAL A 213 8.24 8.55 -18.25
C VAL A 213 7.93 9.89 -17.60
N ALA A 214 8.92 10.47 -16.98
CA ALA A 214 8.84 11.79 -16.38
C ALA A 214 9.84 12.73 -17.05
N PHE A 215 9.35 13.85 -17.47
CA PHE A 215 10.09 14.96 -18.02
C PHE A 215 9.96 16.13 -17.07
N SER A 216 11.03 16.84 -16.79
CA SER A 216 10.99 18.09 -16.06
C SER A 216 12.04 19.08 -16.57
N SER A 217 11.65 20.33 -16.68
CA SER A 217 12.54 21.43 -16.92
C SER A 217 12.34 22.49 -15.86
N TYR A 218 13.42 23.14 -15.49
CA TYR A 218 13.46 24.16 -14.47
C TYR A 218 14.39 25.27 -14.88
N TYR A 219 13.91 26.49 -14.85
CA TYR A 219 14.66 27.72 -15.13
C TYR A 219 14.54 28.67 -13.94
N ASN A 220 15.65 29.17 -13.43
CA ASN A 220 15.70 30.10 -12.28
C ASN A 220 16.38 31.44 -12.57
N GLY A 221 16.21 31.96 -13.78
CA GLY A 221 16.77 33.23 -14.19
C GLY A 221 18.22 33.18 -14.71
N ASN A 222 19.04 32.27 -14.21
CA ASN A 222 20.44 32.09 -14.61
C ASN A 222 20.77 30.70 -15.11
N ASN A 223 20.08 29.71 -14.60
CA ASN A 223 20.36 28.29 -14.89
C ASN A 223 19.12 27.60 -15.46
N PHE A 224 19.33 26.87 -16.51
CA PHE A 224 18.33 25.96 -17.07
C PHE A 224 18.75 24.52 -16.78
N ASN A 225 17.89 23.79 -16.13
CA ASN A 225 18.06 22.36 -15.85
C ASN A 225 16.96 21.57 -16.55
N PHE A 226 17.37 20.46 -17.11
CA PHE A 226 16.50 19.54 -17.79
C PHE A 226 16.74 18.14 -17.24
N SER A 227 15.68 17.39 -16.98
CA SER A 227 15.77 16.02 -16.48
C SER A 227 14.73 15.15 -17.14
N GLU A 228 15.17 14.00 -17.59
CA GLU A 228 14.32 12.92 -18.06
C GLU A 228 14.51 11.71 -17.17
N ASN A 229 13.43 11.04 -16.86
CA ASN A 229 13.43 9.81 -16.10
C ASN A 229 12.44 8.83 -16.74
N ALA A 230 12.89 7.61 -16.98
CA ALA A 230 12.02 6.52 -17.37
C ALA A 230 12.15 5.39 -16.35
N THR A 231 11.05 5.03 -15.72
CA THR A 231 11.02 3.96 -14.72
C THR A 231 10.06 2.88 -15.18
N GLY A 232 10.53 1.67 -15.23
CA GLY A 232 9.74 0.49 -15.56
C GLY A 232 10.40 -0.75 -15.02
N SER A 233 9.78 -1.88 -15.22
CA SER A 233 10.32 -3.18 -14.90
C SER A 233 10.07 -4.16 -16.03
N MET A 234 11.02 -5.02 -16.23
CA MET A 234 10.90 -6.16 -17.14
C MET A 234 11.28 -7.42 -16.37
N ALA A 235 10.40 -8.38 -16.37
CA ALA A 235 10.62 -9.64 -15.70
C ALA A 235 10.62 -10.77 -16.75
N PHE A 236 11.66 -11.58 -16.70
CA PHE A 236 11.81 -12.77 -17.52
C PHE A 236 11.46 -13.97 -16.66
N GLY A 237 10.44 -14.69 -17.03
CA GLY A 237 10.05 -15.94 -16.39
C GLY A 237 10.41 -17.14 -17.26
N ALA A 238 10.11 -18.33 -16.78
CA ALA A 238 10.27 -19.56 -17.51
C ALA A 238 9.35 -19.67 -18.76
N GLU A 239 8.40 -18.76 -18.92
CA GLU A 239 7.68 -18.52 -20.17
C GLU A 239 8.44 -17.46 -20.95
N GLN A 240 8.68 -17.70 -22.21
CA GLN A 240 9.48 -16.85 -23.11
C GLN A 240 8.92 -15.43 -23.33
N THR A 241 7.76 -15.10 -22.78
CA THR A 241 7.15 -13.77 -22.88
C THR A 241 7.52 -12.93 -21.67
N PRO A 242 8.25 -11.83 -21.84
CA PRO A 242 8.58 -10.95 -20.74
C PRO A 242 7.32 -10.28 -20.18
N HIS A 243 7.21 -10.21 -18.87
CA HIS A 243 6.24 -9.33 -18.23
C HIS A 243 6.86 -7.94 -18.06
N VAL A 244 6.15 -6.92 -18.52
CA VAL A 244 6.57 -5.53 -18.39
C VAL A 244 5.60 -4.77 -17.51
N GLY A 245 6.13 -3.96 -16.61
CA GLY A 245 5.36 -3.12 -15.68
C GLY A 245 5.89 -1.69 -15.68
N ASN A 246 5.04 -0.77 -15.32
CA ASN A 246 5.39 0.65 -15.25
C ASN A 246 5.99 1.08 -13.90
N ASN A 247 6.08 0.18 -12.96
CA ASN A 247 6.68 0.41 -11.65
C ASN A 247 7.95 -0.42 -11.49
N SER A 248 8.84 0.00 -10.61
CA SER A 248 9.99 -0.83 -10.24
C SER A 248 9.50 -2.09 -9.53
N ALA A 249 9.85 -3.26 -10.07
CA ALA A 249 9.54 -4.57 -9.51
C ALA A 249 10.76 -5.27 -8.89
N ILE A 250 11.86 -4.54 -8.66
CA ILE A 250 13.07 -5.07 -8.02
C ILE A 250 12.71 -5.57 -6.61
N GLY A 251 13.08 -6.80 -6.31
CA GLY A 251 12.79 -7.45 -5.03
C GLY A 251 11.35 -7.97 -4.90
N LYS A 252 10.50 -7.76 -5.89
CA LYS A 252 9.18 -8.38 -5.95
C LYS A 252 9.24 -9.73 -6.66
N GLY A 253 8.22 -10.53 -6.46
CA GLY A 253 8.08 -11.82 -7.12
C GLY A 253 6.67 -12.04 -7.63
N GLY A 254 6.35 -13.29 -7.93
CA GLY A 254 5.03 -13.67 -8.39
C GLY A 254 4.88 -15.17 -8.59
N PHE A 255 3.75 -15.57 -9.13
CA PHE A 255 3.51 -16.94 -9.50
C PHE A 255 2.58 -17.07 -10.71
N LEU A 256 2.73 -18.20 -11.36
CA LEU A 256 1.97 -18.61 -12.53
C LEU A 256 1.18 -19.86 -12.14
N LEU A 257 -0.14 -19.83 -12.24
CA LEU A 257 -0.99 -20.96 -11.97
C LEU A 257 -1.31 -21.67 -13.28
N TYR A 258 -1.11 -22.96 -13.30
CA TYR A 258 -1.37 -23.86 -14.43
C TYR A 258 -2.49 -24.82 -14.08
N PRO A 259 -3.76 -24.42 -14.22
CA PRO A 259 -4.85 -25.34 -14.05
C PRO A 259 -4.85 -26.38 -15.18
N PHE A 260 -4.96 -27.65 -14.84
CA PHE A 260 -4.95 -28.75 -15.81
C PHE A 260 -5.84 -29.90 -15.36
N LEU A 261 -6.33 -30.68 -16.32
CA LEU A 261 -7.13 -31.86 -16.04
C LEU A 261 -6.18 -33.03 -15.78
N ASP A 262 -6.08 -33.40 -14.52
CA ASP A 262 -5.25 -34.51 -14.03
C ASP A 262 -6.02 -35.83 -14.25
N LEU A 263 -5.68 -36.53 -15.35
CA LEU A 263 -6.38 -37.74 -15.76
C LEU A 263 -5.92 -38.98 -15.01
N ASN A 264 -4.70 -38.98 -14.51
CA ASN A 264 -4.10 -40.14 -13.83
C ASN A 264 -3.99 -39.94 -12.31
N GLY A 265 -4.42 -38.77 -11.78
CA GLY A 265 -4.47 -38.49 -10.34
C GLY A 265 -3.09 -38.22 -9.70
N ASN A 266 -2.02 -38.08 -10.49
CA ASN A 266 -0.66 -37.95 -9.96
C ASN A 266 -0.29 -36.54 -9.50
N GLY A 267 -1.13 -35.52 -9.78
CA GLY A 267 -0.92 -34.12 -9.40
C GLY A 267 0.16 -33.38 -10.22
N LYS A 268 0.62 -33.97 -11.32
CA LYS A 268 1.64 -33.40 -12.22
C LYS A 268 1.04 -33.22 -13.60
N LEU A 269 1.40 -32.13 -14.27
CA LEU A 269 0.97 -31.92 -15.64
C LEU A 269 1.77 -32.82 -16.59
N ASP A 270 1.13 -33.83 -17.14
CA ASP A 270 1.72 -34.80 -18.05
C ASP A 270 1.46 -34.45 -19.52
N LYS A 271 2.24 -35.11 -20.40
CA LYS A 271 2.07 -34.96 -21.84
C LYS A 271 0.73 -35.52 -22.28
N GLY A 272 -0.13 -34.68 -22.86
CA GLY A 272 -1.48 -35.04 -23.30
C GLY A 272 -2.60 -34.52 -22.39
N GLU A 273 -2.29 -34.08 -21.18
CA GLU A 273 -3.25 -33.46 -20.31
C GLU A 273 -3.60 -32.05 -20.73
N LYS A 274 -4.87 -31.70 -20.64
CA LYS A 274 -5.38 -30.43 -21.14
C LYS A 274 -5.36 -29.36 -20.03
N LYS A 275 -4.89 -28.16 -20.40
CA LYS A 275 -5.05 -26.99 -19.53
C LYS A 275 -6.52 -26.61 -19.39
N VAL A 276 -6.90 -26.20 -18.18
CA VAL A 276 -8.26 -25.80 -17.85
C VAL A 276 -8.29 -24.27 -17.76
N PHE A 277 -9.21 -23.66 -18.50
CA PHE A 277 -9.42 -22.21 -18.39
C PHE A 277 -10.26 -21.89 -17.15
N LEU A 278 -9.80 -20.91 -16.38
CA LEU A 278 -10.52 -20.36 -15.22
C LEU A 278 -10.98 -18.94 -15.53
N PRO A 279 -12.28 -18.61 -15.45
CA PRO A 279 -12.78 -17.27 -15.67
C PRO A 279 -12.45 -16.32 -14.51
N SER A 280 -12.30 -16.85 -13.31
CA SER A 280 -11.97 -16.09 -12.11
C SER A 280 -11.01 -16.84 -11.20
N VAL A 281 -10.19 -16.11 -10.46
CA VAL A 281 -9.34 -16.64 -9.38
C VAL A 281 -9.21 -15.55 -8.33
N LYS A 282 -9.45 -15.90 -7.08
CA LYS A 282 -9.34 -14.97 -5.97
C LYS A 282 -7.97 -15.12 -5.31
N VAL A 283 -7.23 -14.03 -5.26
CA VAL A 283 -5.90 -13.97 -4.64
C VAL A 283 -5.92 -12.91 -3.54
N SER A 284 -5.49 -13.28 -2.34
CA SER A 284 -5.46 -12.34 -1.21
C SER A 284 -4.45 -11.21 -1.46
N GLY A 285 -4.95 -9.95 -1.45
CA GLY A 285 -4.09 -8.76 -1.58
C GLY A 285 -3.40 -8.56 -2.93
N ALA A 286 -3.84 -9.27 -3.98
CA ALA A 286 -3.27 -9.16 -5.31
C ALA A 286 -4.31 -9.31 -6.43
N LYS A 287 -3.95 -8.83 -7.62
CA LYS A 287 -4.78 -8.97 -8.81
C LYS A 287 -4.25 -10.08 -9.71
N ALA A 288 -5.11 -11.01 -10.07
CA ALA A 288 -4.80 -12.04 -11.06
C ALA A 288 -5.06 -11.53 -12.49
N ILE A 289 -4.17 -11.86 -13.40
CA ILE A 289 -4.29 -11.65 -14.84
C ILE A 289 -4.56 -12.99 -15.49
N ILE A 290 -5.76 -13.16 -16.05
CA ILE A 290 -6.23 -14.41 -16.62
C ILE A 290 -6.13 -14.32 -18.15
N SER A 291 -5.47 -15.28 -18.76
CA SER A 291 -5.31 -15.36 -20.20
C SER A 291 -6.13 -16.52 -20.78
N LYS A 292 -7.05 -16.17 -21.69
CA LYS A 292 -7.82 -17.18 -22.44
C LYS A 292 -6.97 -17.95 -23.44
N LYS A 293 -5.87 -17.32 -23.94
CA LYS A 293 -5.04 -17.89 -25.01
C LYS A 293 -4.27 -19.14 -24.55
N ASP A 294 -3.77 -19.13 -23.34
CA ASP A 294 -2.89 -20.19 -22.81
C ASP A 294 -3.42 -20.81 -21.50
N SER A 295 -4.59 -20.35 -21.01
CA SER A 295 -5.23 -20.81 -19.77
C SER A 295 -4.34 -20.70 -18.53
N ILE A 296 -3.43 -19.72 -18.52
CA ILE A 296 -2.53 -19.46 -17.38
C ILE A 296 -3.04 -18.26 -16.62
N VAL A 297 -3.04 -18.37 -15.31
CA VAL A 297 -3.31 -17.24 -14.40
C VAL A 297 -1.98 -16.71 -13.89
N ARG A 298 -1.76 -15.43 -14.11
CA ARG A 298 -0.52 -14.74 -13.74
C ARG A 298 -0.77 -13.77 -12.60
N VAL A 299 0.07 -13.82 -11.59
CA VAL A 299 0.05 -12.88 -10.46
C VAL A 299 1.45 -12.33 -10.28
N PHE A 300 1.59 -11.04 -10.53
CA PHE A 300 2.86 -10.34 -10.56
C PHE A 300 2.96 -9.26 -9.48
N ASP A 301 4.14 -8.67 -9.34
CA ASP A 301 4.43 -7.51 -8.48
C ASP A 301 4.13 -7.74 -6.99
N LEU A 302 4.19 -8.99 -6.55
CA LEU A 302 3.94 -9.38 -5.17
C LEU A 302 5.13 -9.04 -4.27
N ASN A 303 4.84 -8.64 -3.04
CA ASN A 303 5.89 -8.49 -2.05
C ASN A 303 6.51 -9.84 -1.71
N ALA A 304 7.83 -9.92 -1.83
CA ALA A 304 8.57 -11.13 -1.48
C ALA A 304 8.48 -11.44 0.02
N PHE A 305 8.84 -12.67 0.37
CA PHE A 305 8.83 -13.20 1.73
C PHE A 305 7.45 -13.17 2.40
N ARG A 306 6.38 -13.25 1.59
CA ARG A 306 4.99 -13.32 2.06
C ARG A 306 4.26 -14.50 1.47
N ASN A 307 3.27 -14.98 2.22
CA ASN A 307 2.32 -15.98 1.76
C ASN A 307 1.09 -15.28 1.17
N TYR A 308 0.63 -15.80 0.03
CA TYR A 308 -0.61 -15.38 -0.62
C TYR A 308 -1.55 -16.56 -0.70
N ASN A 309 -2.78 -16.36 -0.25
CA ASN A 309 -3.83 -17.36 -0.37
C ASN A 309 -4.51 -17.21 -1.72
N VAL A 310 -4.63 -18.32 -2.42
CA VAL A 310 -5.33 -18.45 -3.71
C VAL A 310 -6.53 -19.36 -3.50
N GLU A 311 -7.71 -18.89 -3.84
CA GLU A 311 -8.96 -19.62 -3.70
C GLU A 311 -9.57 -19.91 -5.07
N PHE A 312 -10.04 -21.15 -5.25
CA PHE A 312 -10.71 -21.64 -6.44
C PHE A 312 -12.13 -22.09 -6.10
N LEU A 313 -13.05 -21.82 -7.01
CA LEU A 313 -14.44 -22.26 -6.88
C LEU A 313 -14.73 -23.30 -7.97
N ASP A 314 -15.31 -24.44 -7.60
CA ASP A 314 -15.72 -25.46 -8.57
C ASP A 314 -16.74 -24.91 -9.58
N THR A 315 -17.51 -23.88 -9.19
CA THR A 315 -18.46 -23.17 -10.06
C THR A 315 -17.80 -22.42 -11.22
N ASP A 316 -16.50 -22.15 -11.14
CA ASP A 316 -15.74 -21.49 -12.21
C ASP A 316 -15.24 -22.45 -13.29
N LEU A 317 -15.43 -23.76 -13.08
CA LEU A 317 -15.09 -24.78 -14.05
C LEU A 317 -16.21 -24.94 -15.09
N ASN A 318 -15.84 -25.09 -16.37
CA ASN A 318 -16.82 -25.16 -17.47
C ASN A 318 -17.49 -26.54 -17.57
N ASN A 319 -17.11 -27.51 -16.74
CA ASN A 319 -17.71 -28.82 -16.71
C ASN A 319 -18.18 -29.16 -15.29
N ILE A 320 -19.42 -29.57 -15.17
CA ILE A 320 -20.05 -29.89 -13.89
C ILE A 320 -19.41 -31.08 -13.18
N ALA A 321 -18.76 -31.97 -13.93
CA ALA A 321 -18.05 -33.13 -13.40
C ALA A 321 -16.62 -32.82 -12.95
N TRP A 322 -16.16 -31.59 -13.11
CA TRP A 322 -14.80 -31.23 -12.72
C TRP A 322 -14.76 -30.66 -11.32
N ARG A 323 -13.71 -31.00 -10.57
CA ARG A 323 -13.47 -30.50 -9.20
C ARG A 323 -12.00 -30.19 -9.01
N PHE A 324 -11.71 -29.16 -8.21
CA PHE A 324 -10.35 -28.91 -7.76
C PHE A 324 -9.94 -29.92 -6.69
N LYS A 325 -8.74 -30.49 -6.80
CA LYS A 325 -8.18 -31.35 -5.75
C LYS A 325 -8.03 -30.60 -4.43
N HIS A 326 -7.62 -29.36 -4.49
CA HIS A 326 -7.57 -28.44 -3.35
C HIS A 326 -8.17 -27.10 -3.77
N LYS A 327 -9.11 -26.58 -2.96
CA LYS A 327 -9.78 -25.31 -3.24
C LYS A 327 -8.97 -24.09 -2.79
N THR A 328 -7.95 -24.30 -1.96
CA THR A 328 -7.12 -23.22 -1.42
C THR A 328 -5.66 -23.61 -1.46
N TYR A 329 -4.83 -22.70 -1.94
CA TYR A 329 -3.38 -22.83 -1.95
C TYR A 329 -2.76 -21.65 -1.22
N LYS A 330 -1.75 -21.93 -0.38
CA LYS A 330 -0.92 -20.93 0.27
C LYS A 330 0.43 -20.90 -0.41
N ILE A 331 0.70 -19.83 -1.17
CA ILE A 331 1.89 -19.71 -2.01
C ILE A 331 2.84 -18.70 -1.39
N PHE A 332 4.04 -19.14 -1.03
CA PHE A 332 5.12 -18.27 -0.59
C PHE A 332 5.84 -17.68 -1.80
N VAL A 333 6.06 -16.36 -1.79
CA VAL A 333 6.66 -15.61 -2.90
C VAL A 333 8.12 -15.30 -2.57
N ASP A 334 9.04 -15.73 -3.46
CA ASP A 334 10.44 -15.39 -3.41
C ASP A 334 10.75 -14.11 -4.21
N PRO A 335 11.80 -13.35 -3.84
CA PRO A 335 12.18 -12.15 -4.57
C PRO A 335 12.71 -12.49 -5.96
N ASN A 336 12.37 -11.65 -6.95
CA ASN A 336 12.86 -11.72 -8.33
C ASN A 336 12.59 -13.07 -9.04
N GLN A 337 11.56 -13.80 -8.60
CA GLN A 337 11.21 -15.10 -9.16
C GLN A 337 9.71 -15.21 -9.44
N TYR A 338 9.39 -15.99 -10.47
CA TYR A 338 8.02 -16.40 -10.78
C TYR A 338 7.88 -17.92 -10.62
N LYS A 339 7.18 -18.33 -9.57
CA LYS A 339 6.92 -19.75 -9.29
C LYS A 339 5.87 -20.29 -10.23
N ARG A 340 6.10 -21.51 -10.76
CA ARG A 340 5.07 -22.30 -11.43
C ARG A 340 4.33 -23.12 -10.40
N VAL A 341 3.01 -23.02 -10.39
CA VAL A 341 2.15 -23.79 -9.49
C VAL A 341 1.12 -24.51 -10.34
N PHE A 342 1.18 -25.82 -10.32
CA PHE A 342 0.26 -26.69 -11.04
C PHE A 342 -0.98 -26.92 -10.19
N ILE A 343 -2.16 -26.73 -10.78
CA ILE A 343 -3.45 -26.81 -10.10
C ILE A 343 -4.24 -27.97 -10.71
N PRO A 344 -4.17 -29.17 -10.10
CA PRO A 344 -4.87 -30.33 -10.65
C PRO A 344 -6.38 -30.19 -10.45
N VAL A 345 -7.08 -30.43 -11.54
CA VAL A 345 -8.54 -30.57 -11.62
C VAL A 345 -8.80 -32.02 -12.01
N PHE A 346 -9.69 -32.69 -11.33
CA PHE A 346 -10.03 -34.07 -11.59
C PHE A 346 -11.51 -34.20 -11.96
N THR A 347 -11.83 -35.28 -12.64
CA THR A 347 -13.22 -35.63 -12.99
C THR A 347 -13.84 -36.44 -11.89
N VAL A 348 -15.02 -36.08 -11.46
CA VAL A 348 -15.85 -36.86 -10.55
C VAL A 348 -16.95 -37.56 -11.33
N GLY A 349 -17.29 -38.76 -10.91
CA GLY A 349 -18.46 -39.47 -11.36
C GLY A 349 -19.60 -39.29 -10.36
N GLU A 350 -20.81 -39.43 -10.81
CA GLU A 350 -22.00 -39.54 -10.00
C GLU A 350 -22.58 -40.94 -10.18
N ILE A 351 -22.83 -41.60 -9.07
CA ILE A 351 -23.49 -42.88 -9.05
C ILE A 351 -24.81 -42.64 -8.34
N ASN A 352 -25.91 -42.89 -9.04
CA ASN A 352 -27.23 -42.92 -8.43
C ASN A 352 -27.95 -44.22 -8.79
N GLY A 353 -28.80 -44.66 -7.89
CA GLY A 353 -29.53 -45.92 -8.02
C GLY A 353 -30.53 -46.07 -6.90
N MET A 354 -31.31 -47.14 -6.98
CA MET A 354 -32.29 -47.49 -5.97
C MET A 354 -31.94 -48.85 -5.35
N VAL A 355 -32.11 -48.95 -4.05
CA VAL A 355 -31.93 -50.20 -3.33
C VAL A 355 -33.28 -50.85 -3.12
N TYR A 356 -33.42 -52.13 -3.53
CA TYR A 356 -34.64 -52.90 -3.42
C TYR A 356 -34.42 -54.13 -2.58
N LEU A 357 -35.41 -54.46 -1.77
CA LEU A 357 -35.57 -55.78 -1.18
C LEU A 357 -36.82 -56.44 -1.79
N GLY A 358 -36.61 -57.34 -2.71
CA GLY A 358 -37.70 -57.84 -3.59
C GLY A 358 -38.19 -56.74 -4.51
N SER A 359 -39.47 -56.43 -4.46
CA SER A 359 -40.13 -55.37 -5.28
C SER A 359 -40.31 -54.02 -4.54
N ARG A 360 -39.82 -53.92 -3.32
CA ARG A 360 -39.99 -52.71 -2.49
C ARG A 360 -38.69 -51.94 -2.37
N GLY A 361 -38.73 -50.63 -2.59
CA GLY A 361 -37.61 -49.74 -2.29
C GLY A 361 -37.28 -49.78 -0.79
N GLN A 362 -35.99 -49.75 -0.47
CA GLN A 362 -35.50 -49.89 0.90
C GLN A 362 -34.60 -48.70 1.27
N GLY A 363 -34.98 -47.98 2.30
CA GLY A 363 -34.15 -46.95 2.90
C GLY A 363 -33.31 -47.49 4.05
N ARG A 364 -32.32 -46.71 4.47
CA ARG A 364 -31.38 -46.99 5.59
C ARG A 364 -30.52 -48.24 5.39
N ILE A 365 -30.24 -48.60 4.15
CA ILE A 365 -29.27 -49.65 3.83
C ILE A 365 -27.92 -48.97 3.61
N THR A 366 -26.89 -49.50 4.26
CA THR A 366 -25.52 -49.04 4.05
C THR A 366 -25.05 -49.43 2.66
N ILE A 367 -24.64 -48.44 1.88
CA ILE A 367 -24.07 -48.62 0.54
C ILE A 367 -22.61 -48.26 0.64
N GLN A 368 -21.74 -49.17 0.22
CA GLN A 368 -20.30 -48.93 0.17
C GLN A 368 -19.83 -48.96 -1.28
N ILE A 369 -19.03 -47.96 -1.65
CA ILE A 369 -18.31 -47.95 -2.92
C ILE A 369 -16.88 -48.34 -2.62
N LEU A 370 -16.40 -49.40 -3.29
CA LEU A 370 -15.06 -49.90 -3.11
C LEU A 370 -14.17 -49.53 -4.29
N ASP A 371 -12.87 -49.43 -4.06
CA ASP A 371 -11.88 -49.33 -5.12
C ASP A 371 -11.54 -50.72 -5.70
N GLU A 372 -10.65 -50.76 -6.69
CA GLU A 372 -10.18 -52.04 -7.32
C GLU A 372 -9.46 -52.95 -6.34
N LYS A 373 -9.09 -52.47 -5.15
CA LYS A 373 -8.41 -53.22 -4.09
C LYS A 373 -9.33 -53.52 -2.92
N GLU A 374 -10.65 -53.38 -3.13
CA GLU A 374 -11.69 -53.59 -2.13
C GLU A 374 -11.63 -52.68 -0.89
N ASN A 375 -10.94 -51.53 -0.97
CA ASN A 375 -10.99 -50.53 0.10
C ASN A 375 -12.25 -49.67 -0.05
N ILE A 376 -12.88 -49.34 1.08
CA ILE A 376 -14.05 -48.46 1.09
C ILE A 376 -13.61 -47.04 0.73
N VAL A 377 -14.11 -46.53 -0.41
CA VAL A 377 -13.89 -45.16 -0.87
C VAL A 377 -14.96 -44.24 -0.33
N VAL A 378 -16.21 -44.67 -0.35
CA VAL A 378 -17.37 -43.91 0.14
C VAL A 378 -18.34 -44.89 0.82
N GLU A 379 -18.91 -44.44 1.92
CA GLU A 379 -20.00 -45.13 2.61
C GLU A 379 -21.16 -44.12 2.79
N THR A 380 -22.38 -44.57 2.46
CA THR A 380 -23.59 -43.75 2.62
C THR A 380 -24.78 -44.66 2.96
N LEU A 381 -25.88 -44.04 3.40
CA LEU A 381 -27.13 -44.75 3.62
C LEU A 381 -28.12 -44.44 2.48
N SER A 382 -28.87 -45.46 2.03
CA SER A 382 -29.98 -45.20 1.09
C SER A 382 -31.03 -44.32 1.75
N GLU A 383 -31.55 -43.32 1.00
CA GLU A 383 -32.72 -42.55 1.36
C GLU A 383 -34.00 -43.31 0.97
N PHE A 384 -35.17 -42.90 1.47
CA PHE A 384 -36.45 -43.50 1.11
C PHE A 384 -36.91 -43.07 -0.27
#